data_e720d5286e7f14cea954efb55dc8ee21
#
_entry.id   e720d5286e7f14cea954efb55dc8ee21
#
_cell.length_a   1.000
_cell.length_b   1.000
_cell.length_c   1.000
_cell.angle_alpha   90.00
_cell.angle_beta   90.00
_cell.angle_gamma   90.00
#
_symmetry.space_group_name_H-M   'P 1'
#
loop_
_entity.id
_entity.type
_entity.pdbx_description
1 polymer ?
#
loop_
_entity_poly.entity_id
_entity_poly.type
_entity_poly.pdbx_seq_one_letter_code
_entity_poly.pdbx_strand_id
1 'polypeptide(L)'
;EILDFCKQKNIAFIEDACQALGASLNGINAGSIGDISTLSFNANKVVAGIAGGGAILTDDEDKAELFRKLRRHGNNEVLGRNSKMLMLNACFINFRLKKMEEWQDKRQAIAKQYDEALKDYVTIQPSTNGLNHNYHKYVIRLQNKKVRDLVKDKLNAKVHYDKPLSENSMYQNIKHRQDKTFISKIICDTILTLPIHPYMTQEEIDEVINTILILLGHEENRFVKNMKRVLGEDLFDNSLINETTEPIYDYIVEKTYQTPGYIEDVPFKDKRKLKIAFNKFYENITRKS
;
A
#
# COMPACT_ATOMS: atom_id res chain seq x y z
N GLU A 1 19.56 -18.75 -8.59
CA GLU A 1 20.50 -18.04 -9.50
C GLU A 1 21.51 -17.15 -8.76
N ILE A 2 21.08 -16.06 -8.04
CA ILE A 2 22.02 -15.16 -7.34
C ILE A 2 22.83 -15.93 -6.28
N LEU A 3 22.16 -16.73 -5.45
CA LEU A 3 22.82 -17.57 -4.43
C LEU A 3 23.82 -18.54 -5.05
N ASP A 4 23.48 -19.20 -6.15
CA ASP A 4 24.34 -20.14 -6.85
C ASP A 4 25.57 -19.42 -7.42
N PHE A 5 25.36 -18.24 -8.00
CA PHE A 5 26.44 -17.39 -8.47
C PHE A 5 27.38 -16.98 -7.33
N CYS A 6 26.85 -16.54 -6.19
CA CYS A 6 27.63 -16.16 -5.01
C CYS A 6 28.46 -17.36 -4.51
N LYS A 7 27.85 -18.54 -4.41
CA LYS A 7 28.55 -19.77 -4.02
C LYS A 7 29.68 -20.13 -4.98
N GLN A 8 29.42 -20.07 -6.30
CA GLN A 8 30.44 -20.36 -7.32
C GLN A 8 31.62 -19.38 -7.29
N LYS A 9 31.37 -18.13 -6.89
CA LYS A 9 32.38 -17.08 -6.81
C LYS A 9 32.97 -16.89 -5.43
N ASN A 10 32.56 -17.71 -4.45
CA ASN A 10 32.95 -17.57 -3.05
C ASN A 10 32.69 -16.16 -2.49
N ILE A 11 31.51 -15.61 -2.81
CA ILE A 11 31.05 -14.31 -2.36
C ILE A 11 30.03 -14.53 -1.24
N ALA A 12 30.19 -13.86 -0.10
CA ALA A 12 29.20 -13.88 0.98
C ALA A 12 27.89 -13.22 0.51
N PHE A 13 26.77 -13.88 0.79
CA PHE A 13 25.44 -13.42 0.41
C PHE A 13 24.67 -12.90 1.62
N ILE A 14 24.43 -11.59 1.65
CA ILE A 14 23.60 -10.95 2.68
C ILE A 14 22.21 -10.67 2.10
N GLU A 15 21.20 -11.25 2.73
CA GLU A 15 19.80 -11.07 2.35
C GLU A 15 19.17 -9.92 3.16
N ASP A 16 18.71 -8.87 2.50
CA ASP A 16 17.87 -7.86 3.13
C ASP A 16 16.39 -8.25 3.01
N ALA A 17 15.87 -8.97 4.02
CA ALA A 17 14.48 -9.37 4.13
C ALA A 17 13.63 -8.41 4.97
N CYS A 18 14.09 -7.16 5.17
CA CYS A 18 13.41 -6.16 6.02
C CYS A 18 11.99 -5.77 5.56
N GLN A 19 11.59 -6.10 4.35
CA GLN A 19 10.24 -5.90 3.84
C GLN A 19 9.56 -7.21 3.40
N ALA A 20 10.23 -8.34 3.59
CA ALA A 20 9.81 -9.63 3.05
C ALA A 20 9.40 -10.66 4.13
N LEU A 21 9.36 -10.28 5.41
CA LEU A 21 8.97 -11.19 6.48
C LEU A 21 7.59 -11.81 6.20
N GLY A 22 7.51 -13.14 6.18
CA GLY A 22 6.33 -13.92 5.82
C GLY A 22 6.20 -14.24 4.33
N ALA A 23 6.97 -13.62 3.45
CA ALA A 23 7.01 -14.02 2.05
C ALA A 23 7.82 -15.31 1.86
N SER A 24 7.49 -16.08 0.82
CA SER A 24 8.27 -17.25 0.43
C SER A 24 8.24 -17.45 -1.09
N LEU A 25 9.24 -18.12 -1.62
CA LEU A 25 9.30 -18.54 -3.02
C LEU A 25 9.57 -20.05 -3.08
N ASN A 26 8.68 -20.80 -3.71
CA ASN A 26 8.74 -22.27 -3.79
C ASN A 26 8.92 -22.94 -2.41
N GLY A 27 8.24 -22.40 -1.38
CA GLY A 27 8.32 -22.89 -0.01
C GLY A 27 9.55 -22.44 0.79
N ILE A 28 10.49 -21.70 0.19
CA ILE A 28 11.66 -21.14 0.88
C ILE A 28 11.29 -19.77 1.41
N ASN A 29 11.35 -19.59 2.72
CA ASN A 29 10.98 -18.33 3.36
C ASN A 29 12.03 -17.24 3.14
N ALA A 30 11.58 -16.02 2.92
CA ALA A 30 12.45 -14.85 2.94
C ALA A 30 13.09 -14.70 4.34
N GLY A 31 14.38 -14.40 4.35
CA GLY A 31 15.19 -14.37 5.56
C GLY A 31 15.94 -15.68 5.87
N SER A 32 15.73 -16.74 5.05
CA SER A 32 16.43 -18.03 5.23
C SER A 32 17.38 -18.41 4.08
N ILE A 33 17.64 -17.47 3.16
CA ILE A 33 18.38 -17.76 1.92
C ILE A 33 19.84 -17.33 2.04
N GLY A 34 20.12 -16.20 2.69
CA GLY A 34 21.46 -15.62 2.81
C GLY A 34 22.34 -16.32 3.85
N ASP A 35 23.66 -16.22 3.72
CA ASP A 35 24.61 -16.56 4.80
C ASP A 35 24.30 -15.75 6.08
N ILE A 36 23.77 -14.56 5.87
CA ILE A 36 23.24 -13.64 6.88
C ILE A 36 21.99 -13.01 6.30
N SER A 37 20.92 -12.92 7.08
CA SER A 37 19.72 -12.23 6.69
C SER A 37 19.29 -11.18 7.72
N THR A 38 18.62 -10.12 7.28
CA THR A 38 18.16 -9.05 8.15
C THR A 38 16.66 -8.91 8.11
N LEU A 39 16.05 -8.66 9.27
CA LEU A 39 14.62 -8.37 9.44
C LEU A 39 14.44 -7.01 10.09
N SER A 40 13.32 -6.36 9.81
CA SER A 40 12.92 -5.09 10.42
C SER A 40 11.59 -5.22 11.14
N PHE A 41 11.55 -4.70 12.36
CA PHE A 41 10.34 -4.55 13.18
C PHE A 41 9.98 -3.07 13.38
N ASN A 42 10.31 -2.21 12.41
CA ASN A 42 9.91 -0.81 12.45
C ASN A 42 8.38 -0.67 12.43
N ALA A 43 7.85 0.46 12.89
CA ALA A 43 6.42 0.70 13.09
C ALA A 43 5.53 0.44 11.84
N ASN A 44 6.08 0.58 10.64
CA ASN A 44 5.36 0.37 9.38
C ASN A 44 5.50 -1.04 8.78
N LYS A 45 6.13 -1.99 9.50
CA LYS A 45 6.33 -3.36 9.01
C LYS A 45 5.13 -4.26 9.32
N VAL A 46 5.01 -5.38 8.62
CA VAL A 46 3.95 -6.38 8.83
C VAL A 46 3.90 -6.83 10.28
N VAL A 47 5.07 -7.12 10.85
CA VAL A 47 5.25 -7.33 12.30
C VAL A 47 6.09 -6.16 12.81
N ALA A 48 5.45 -5.26 13.56
CA ALA A 48 6.10 -4.08 14.12
C ALA A 48 6.34 -4.21 15.60
N GLY A 49 7.46 -3.72 16.09
CA GLY A 49 7.70 -3.50 17.52
C GLY A 49 7.08 -2.19 18.01
N ILE A 50 6.95 -2.03 19.33
CA ILE A 50 6.50 -0.78 19.95
C ILE A 50 7.50 0.35 19.70
N ALA A 51 8.79 0.03 19.80
CA ALA A 51 9.89 0.98 19.61
C ALA A 51 10.76 0.64 18.38
N GLY A 52 10.17 0.01 17.37
CA GLY A 52 10.91 -0.51 16.23
C GLY A 52 11.75 -1.74 16.58
N GLY A 53 12.89 -1.90 15.90
CA GLY A 53 13.83 -3.00 16.12
C GLY A 53 14.19 -3.74 14.84
N GLY A 54 15.03 -4.73 14.97
CA GLY A 54 15.45 -5.62 13.88
C GLY A 54 16.02 -6.91 14.43
N ALA A 55 16.22 -7.87 13.54
CA ALA A 55 16.91 -9.11 13.84
C ALA A 55 17.92 -9.42 12.74
N ILE A 56 18.98 -10.11 13.11
CA ILE A 56 19.92 -10.75 12.19
C ILE A 56 19.71 -12.25 12.33
N LEU A 57 19.64 -12.95 11.22
CA LEU A 57 19.48 -14.39 11.13
C LEU A 57 20.73 -14.98 10.47
N THR A 58 21.23 -16.08 10.98
CA THR A 58 22.32 -16.88 10.42
C THR A 58 22.30 -18.27 11.02
N ASP A 59 22.71 -19.26 10.24
CA ASP A 59 22.89 -20.64 10.70
C ASP A 59 24.34 -20.89 11.19
N ASP A 60 25.22 -19.89 11.08
CA ASP A 60 26.60 -19.94 11.51
C ASP A 60 26.72 -19.47 12.97
N GLU A 61 27.04 -20.37 13.88
CA GLU A 61 27.11 -20.08 15.33
C GLU A 61 28.23 -19.10 15.68
N ASP A 62 29.37 -19.12 14.98
CA ASP A 62 30.47 -18.17 15.22
C ASP A 62 30.03 -16.75 14.85
N LYS A 63 29.34 -16.59 13.72
CA LYS A 63 28.75 -15.31 13.35
C LYS A 63 27.66 -14.88 14.34
N ALA A 64 26.82 -15.79 14.78
CA ALA A 64 25.78 -15.46 15.76
C ALA A 64 26.39 -14.95 17.07
N GLU A 65 27.46 -15.59 17.55
CA GLU A 65 28.16 -15.12 18.75
C GLU A 65 28.85 -13.77 18.53
N LEU A 66 29.50 -13.57 17.38
CA LEU A 66 30.05 -12.27 17.01
C LEU A 66 28.99 -11.18 17.03
N PHE A 67 27.80 -11.42 16.47
CA PHE A 67 26.70 -10.44 16.48
C PHE A 67 26.16 -10.20 17.90
N ARG A 68 26.15 -11.20 18.77
CA ARG A 68 25.80 -11.02 20.19
C ARG A 68 26.81 -10.11 20.91
N LYS A 69 28.11 -10.20 20.58
CA LYS A 69 29.16 -9.30 21.09
C LYS A 69 28.98 -7.89 20.51
N LEU A 70 28.88 -7.75 19.20
CA LEU A 70 28.77 -6.47 18.50
C LEU A 70 27.60 -5.63 19.01
N ARG A 71 26.43 -6.21 19.30
CA ARG A 71 25.26 -5.49 19.82
C ARG A 71 25.41 -5.02 21.27
N ARG A 72 26.46 -5.46 21.98
CA ARG A 72 26.79 -5.14 23.39
C ARG A 72 28.13 -4.44 23.52
N HIS A 73 28.36 -3.39 22.76
CA HIS A 73 29.63 -2.66 22.74
C HIS A 73 30.87 -3.50 22.34
N GLY A 74 30.67 -4.65 21.72
CA GLY A 74 31.75 -5.57 21.35
C GLY A 74 32.32 -6.37 22.50
N ASN A 75 31.73 -6.29 23.69
CA ASN A 75 32.14 -7.01 24.90
C ASN A 75 33.62 -6.83 25.26
N ASN A 76 34.19 -5.66 24.96
CA ASN A 76 35.61 -5.30 25.09
C ASN A 76 36.59 -6.13 24.22
N GLU A 77 36.09 -6.92 23.28
CA GLU A 77 36.90 -7.77 22.39
C GLU A 77 36.95 -7.21 20.96
N VAL A 78 35.83 -6.61 20.50
CA VAL A 78 35.67 -6.02 19.17
C VAL A 78 34.96 -4.68 19.25
N LEU A 79 35.10 -3.85 18.21
CA LEU A 79 34.36 -2.58 18.16
C LEU A 79 32.87 -2.86 17.89
N GLY A 80 32.03 -2.52 18.83
CA GLY A 80 30.58 -2.77 18.75
C GLY A 80 29.71 -1.54 19.03
N ARG A 81 28.41 -1.74 19.10
CA ARG A 81 27.40 -0.70 19.39
C ARG A 81 26.46 -1.15 20.51
N ASN A 82 25.81 -0.19 21.16
CA ASN A 82 24.72 -0.51 22.06
C ASN A 82 23.40 -0.57 21.26
N SER A 83 23.06 -1.76 20.79
CA SER A 83 21.87 -2.00 19.96
C SER A 83 21.02 -3.16 20.47
N LYS A 84 21.07 -3.43 21.77
CA LYS A 84 20.25 -4.47 22.39
C LYS A 84 18.77 -4.05 22.38
N MET A 85 17.91 -4.92 21.86
CA MET A 85 16.47 -4.70 21.93
C MET A 85 15.96 -4.73 23.37
N LEU A 86 15.05 -3.83 23.72
CA LEU A 86 14.35 -3.84 25.02
C LEU A 86 13.53 -5.12 25.14
N MET A 87 13.53 -5.74 26.31
CA MET A 87 12.81 -7.00 26.59
C MET A 87 11.31 -6.85 26.31
N LEU A 88 10.70 -5.77 26.77
CA LEU A 88 9.27 -5.49 26.52
C LEU A 88 8.94 -5.45 25.03
N ASN A 89 9.80 -4.81 24.23
CA ASN A 89 9.64 -4.77 22.78
C ASN A 89 9.78 -6.14 22.14
N ALA A 90 10.74 -6.95 22.59
CA ALA A 90 10.91 -8.34 22.13
C ALA A 90 9.70 -9.22 22.47
N CYS A 91 9.12 -9.10 23.66
CA CYS A 91 7.89 -9.77 24.04
C CYS A 91 6.72 -9.41 23.14
N PHE A 92 6.58 -8.12 22.83
CA PHE A 92 5.52 -7.61 21.94
C PHE A 92 5.68 -8.10 20.50
N ILE A 93 6.89 -8.09 19.96
CA ILE A 93 7.20 -8.64 18.65
C ILE A 93 6.88 -10.13 18.61
N ASN A 94 7.29 -10.90 19.65
CA ASN A 94 7.02 -12.34 19.74
C ASN A 94 5.50 -12.66 19.79
N PHE A 95 4.73 -11.82 20.48
CA PHE A 95 3.27 -11.94 20.46
C PHE A 95 2.71 -11.69 19.05
N ARG A 96 3.19 -10.67 18.34
CA ARG A 96 2.75 -10.34 16.97
C ARG A 96 3.18 -11.38 15.93
N LEU A 97 4.35 -11.97 16.08
CA LEU A 97 4.80 -13.07 15.21
C LEU A 97 3.83 -14.25 15.19
N LYS A 98 3.17 -14.53 16.31
CA LYS A 98 2.14 -15.59 16.38
C LYS A 98 0.87 -15.26 15.58
N LYS A 99 0.68 -13.99 15.20
CA LYS A 99 -0.45 -13.52 14.39
C LYS A 99 -0.08 -13.29 12.92
N MET A 100 1.17 -13.51 12.56
CA MET A 100 1.71 -13.12 11.25
C MET A 100 0.99 -13.86 10.11
N GLU A 101 0.74 -15.15 10.25
CA GLU A 101 0.07 -15.98 9.24
C GLU A 101 -1.37 -15.48 8.99
N GLU A 102 -2.17 -15.32 10.07
CA GLU A 102 -3.52 -14.74 9.98
C GLU A 102 -3.53 -13.36 9.28
N TRP A 103 -2.55 -12.52 9.60
CA TRP A 103 -2.45 -11.19 9.00
C TRP A 103 -2.02 -11.23 7.54
N GLN A 104 -1.20 -12.19 7.17
CA GLN A 104 -0.79 -12.40 5.79
C GLN A 104 -1.96 -12.86 4.92
N ASP A 105 -2.74 -13.83 5.40
CA ASP A 105 -3.94 -14.32 4.71
C ASP A 105 -4.93 -13.18 4.44
N LYS A 106 -5.17 -12.33 5.43
CA LYS A 106 -6.03 -11.15 5.28
C LYS A 106 -5.48 -10.16 4.25
N ARG A 107 -4.16 -9.89 4.25
CA ARG A 107 -3.53 -9.02 3.25
C ARG A 107 -3.63 -9.59 1.84
N GLN A 108 -3.45 -10.90 1.69
CA GLN A 108 -3.59 -11.59 0.41
C GLN A 108 -5.02 -11.54 -0.11
N ALA A 109 -6.01 -11.71 0.78
CA ALA A 109 -7.42 -11.58 0.41
C ALA A 109 -7.77 -10.16 -0.07
N ILE A 110 -7.22 -9.12 0.57
CA ILE A 110 -7.39 -7.72 0.13
C ILE A 110 -6.68 -7.50 -1.21
N ALA A 111 -5.44 -7.96 -1.35
CA ALA A 111 -4.66 -7.82 -2.58
C ALA A 111 -5.36 -8.47 -3.77
N LYS A 112 -5.95 -9.66 -3.57
CA LYS A 112 -6.74 -10.34 -4.59
C LYS A 112 -7.95 -9.51 -5.04
N GLN A 113 -8.65 -8.84 -4.12
CA GLN A 113 -9.76 -7.95 -4.48
C GLN A 113 -9.28 -6.76 -5.31
N TYR A 114 -8.14 -6.16 -4.94
CA TYR A 114 -7.51 -5.08 -5.73
C TYR A 114 -7.09 -5.59 -7.12
N ASP A 115 -6.46 -6.76 -7.21
CA ASP A 115 -6.05 -7.35 -8.49
C ASP A 115 -7.27 -7.57 -9.41
N GLU A 116 -8.34 -8.19 -8.89
CA GLU A 116 -9.55 -8.48 -9.65
C GLU A 116 -10.25 -7.21 -10.14
N ALA A 117 -10.30 -6.17 -9.32
CA ALA A 117 -10.99 -4.93 -9.62
C ALA A 117 -10.18 -3.95 -10.49
N LEU A 118 -8.85 -3.95 -10.38
CA LEU A 118 -8.02 -2.88 -10.93
C LEU A 118 -7.10 -3.30 -12.09
N LYS A 119 -6.91 -4.61 -12.36
CA LYS A 119 -5.95 -5.14 -13.36
C LYS A 119 -6.14 -4.60 -14.77
N ASP A 120 -7.37 -4.28 -15.16
CA ASP A 120 -7.70 -3.79 -16.50
C ASP A 120 -7.55 -2.26 -16.64
N TYR A 121 -7.32 -1.55 -15.53
CA TYR A 121 -7.31 -0.08 -15.47
C TYR A 121 -5.96 0.49 -15.08
N VAL A 122 -5.16 -0.25 -14.30
CA VAL A 122 -3.84 0.16 -13.84
C VAL A 122 -2.84 -0.98 -14.02
N THR A 123 -1.55 -0.67 -14.00
CA THR A 123 -0.54 -1.73 -13.96
C THR A 123 -0.40 -2.22 -12.51
N ILE A 124 -0.74 -3.47 -12.27
CA ILE A 124 -0.51 -4.15 -10.99
C ILE A 124 0.85 -4.87 -11.00
N GLN A 125 1.31 -5.32 -9.84
CA GLN A 125 2.52 -6.14 -9.76
C GLN A 125 2.28 -7.51 -10.40
N PRO A 126 3.19 -8.00 -11.28
CA PRO A 126 3.04 -9.31 -11.87
C PRO A 126 3.15 -10.40 -10.80
N SER A 127 2.29 -11.40 -10.88
CA SER A 127 2.39 -12.61 -10.08
C SER A 127 3.51 -13.50 -10.63
N THR A 128 4.27 -14.13 -9.73
CA THR A 128 5.30 -15.12 -10.06
C THR A 128 4.87 -16.47 -9.49
N ASN A 129 4.95 -17.52 -10.31
CA ASN A 129 4.62 -18.87 -9.84
C ASN A 129 5.49 -19.27 -8.64
N GLY A 130 4.85 -19.84 -7.63
CA GLY A 130 5.50 -20.27 -6.39
C GLY A 130 5.78 -19.13 -5.40
N LEU A 131 5.47 -17.88 -5.75
CA LEU A 131 5.61 -16.74 -4.85
C LEU A 131 4.42 -16.65 -3.91
N ASN A 132 4.68 -16.73 -2.60
CA ASN A 132 3.76 -16.35 -1.54
C ASN A 132 4.12 -14.93 -1.08
N HIS A 133 3.44 -13.91 -1.63
CA HIS A 133 3.74 -12.51 -1.36
C HIS A 133 3.14 -12.07 -0.01
N ASN A 134 3.90 -11.33 0.80
CA ASN A 134 3.43 -10.85 2.12
C ASN A 134 2.60 -9.57 2.07
N TYR A 135 2.51 -8.93 0.93
CA TYR A 135 1.83 -7.63 0.72
C TYR A 135 2.10 -6.62 1.84
N HIS A 136 3.38 -6.50 2.21
CA HIS A 136 3.80 -5.39 3.08
C HIS A 136 3.36 -4.05 2.51
N LYS A 137 3.40 -3.93 1.19
CA LYS A 137 2.83 -2.83 0.41
C LYS A 137 2.15 -3.39 -0.83
N TYR A 138 1.01 -2.82 -1.18
CA TYR A 138 0.37 -3.06 -2.46
C TYR A 138 0.60 -1.83 -3.35
N VAL A 139 1.28 -2.02 -4.47
CA VAL A 139 1.73 -0.93 -5.35
C VAL A 139 1.10 -1.08 -6.72
N ILE A 140 0.51 0.01 -7.22
CA ILE A 140 0.01 0.13 -8.59
C ILE A 140 0.82 1.16 -9.35
N ARG A 141 0.76 1.12 -10.69
CA ARG A 141 1.25 2.19 -11.55
C ARG A 141 0.10 2.80 -12.32
N LEU A 142 0.04 4.12 -12.28
CA LEU A 142 -0.93 4.93 -12.99
C LEU A 142 -0.33 5.50 -14.28
N GLN A 143 -1.15 6.04 -15.16
CA GLN A 143 -0.74 6.48 -16.50
C GLN A 143 0.35 7.56 -16.49
N ASN A 144 0.26 8.49 -15.54
CA ASN A 144 1.19 9.61 -15.41
C ASN A 144 1.16 10.19 -14.00
N LYS A 145 2.09 11.11 -13.73
CA LYS A 145 2.24 11.78 -12.43
C LYS A 145 0.99 12.56 -12.01
N LYS A 146 0.31 13.24 -12.94
CA LYS A 146 -0.87 14.05 -12.63
C LYS A 146 -2.02 13.19 -12.10
N VAL A 147 -2.31 12.08 -12.77
CA VAL A 147 -3.32 11.12 -12.34
C VAL A 147 -2.91 10.45 -11.02
N ARG A 148 -1.62 10.08 -10.87
CA ARG A 148 -1.09 9.52 -9.64
C ARG A 148 -1.27 10.47 -8.45
N ASP A 149 -0.94 11.75 -8.63
CA ASP A 149 -1.04 12.73 -7.55
C ASP A 149 -2.51 13.00 -7.18
N LEU A 150 -3.42 13.02 -8.16
CA LEU A 150 -4.86 13.16 -7.92
C LEU A 150 -5.40 11.99 -7.07
N VAL A 151 -5.11 10.75 -7.45
CA VAL A 151 -5.54 9.55 -6.69
C VAL A 151 -4.87 9.52 -5.31
N LYS A 152 -3.58 9.85 -5.24
CA LYS A 152 -2.82 9.94 -3.99
C LYS A 152 -3.49 10.89 -2.99
N ASP A 153 -3.83 12.08 -3.43
CA ASP A 153 -4.40 13.13 -2.56
C ASP A 153 -5.83 12.76 -2.12
N LYS A 154 -6.63 12.16 -3.01
CA LYS A 154 -7.99 11.73 -2.68
C LYS A 154 -8.01 10.58 -1.66
N LEU A 155 -7.12 9.61 -1.79
CA LEU A 155 -6.99 8.46 -0.89
C LEU A 155 -6.10 8.74 0.33
N ASN A 156 -5.47 9.92 0.43
CA ASN A 156 -4.38 10.18 1.39
C ASN A 156 -3.30 9.06 1.35
N ALA A 157 -3.04 8.55 0.14
CA ALA A 157 -2.14 7.44 -0.10
C ALA A 157 -0.68 7.90 -0.13
N LYS A 158 0.26 6.95 -0.13
CA LYS A 158 1.70 7.24 -0.09
C LYS A 158 2.41 6.76 -1.34
N VAL A 159 3.51 7.43 -1.67
CA VAL A 159 4.41 7.03 -2.75
C VAL A 159 5.71 6.48 -2.15
N HIS A 160 6.10 5.28 -2.53
CA HIS A 160 7.33 4.63 -2.10
C HIS A 160 8.14 4.17 -3.32
N TYR A 161 8.98 5.05 -3.94
CA TYR A 161 9.34 6.40 -3.50
C TYR A 161 9.12 7.41 -4.64
N ASP A 162 9.02 8.69 -4.31
CA ASP A 162 8.71 9.78 -5.24
C ASP A 162 9.92 10.23 -6.10
N LYS A 163 11.12 9.79 -5.72
CA LYS A 163 12.37 10.11 -6.43
C LYS A 163 13.30 8.90 -6.47
N PRO A 164 14.01 8.70 -7.60
CA PRO A 164 15.12 7.74 -7.62
C PRO A 164 16.27 8.24 -6.74
N LEU A 165 17.08 7.33 -6.22
CA LEU A 165 18.23 7.67 -5.36
C LEU A 165 19.20 8.66 -6.02
N SER A 166 19.38 8.56 -7.33
CA SER A 166 20.22 9.47 -8.13
C SER A 166 19.78 10.94 -8.08
N GLU A 167 18.52 11.20 -7.77
CA GLU A 167 17.96 12.56 -7.62
C GLU A 167 17.89 13.03 -6.17
N ASN A 168 18.34 12.22 -5.22
CA ASN A 168 18.37 12.61 -3.81
C ASN A 168 19.53 13.58 -3.56
N SER A 169 19.23 14.72 -2.94
CA SER A 169 20.19 15.82 -2.70
C SER A 169 21.46 15.38 -1.97
N MET A 170 21.36 14.37 -1.08
CA MET A 170 22.52 13.85 -0.35
C MET A 170 23.58 13.19 -1.25
N TYR A 171 23.20 12.70 -2.43
CA TYR A 171 24.10 12.05 -3.38
C TYR A 171 24.61 12.97 -4.47
N GLN A 172 24.08 14.17 -4.65
CA GLN A 172 24.45 15.07 -5.75
C GLN A 172 25.90 15.55 -5.68
N ASN A 173 26.44 15.67 -4.47
CA ASN A 173 27.81 16.11 -4.23
C ASN A 173 28.82 14.95 -4.04
N ILE A 174 28.35 13.69 -4.18
CA ILE A 174 29.22 12.51 -4.03
C ILE A 174 29.60 12.03 -5.43
N LYS A 175 30.92 11.90 -5.68
CA LYS A 175 31.40 11.32 -6.94
C LYS A 175 30.92 9.87 -7.05
N HIS A 176 30.08 9.59 -8.02
CA HIS A 176 29.54 8.26 -8.31
C HIS A 176 29.42 8.05 -9.81
N ARG A 177 29.35 6.78 -10.23
CA ARG A 177 28.97 6.44 -11.59
C ARG A 177 27.50 6.79 -11.79
N GLN A 178 27.19 7.60 -12.79
CA GLN A 178 25.84 7.97 -13.14
C GLN A 178 25.46 7.35 -14.48
N ASP A 179 24.63 6.33 -14.41
CA ASP A 179 23.98 5.77 -15.59
C ASP A 179 22.61 6.47 -15.84
N LYS A 180 22.03 6.25 -17.00
CA LYS A 180 20.70 6.80 -17.32
C LYS A 180 19.64 6.10 -16.45
N THR A 181 19.08 6.81 -15.47
CA THR A 181 18.02 6.31 -14.56
C THR A 181 16.62 6.64 -15.03
N PHE A 182 16.45 6.74 -16.35
CA PHE A 182 15.19 7.14 -17.00
C PHE A 182 13.98 6.28 -16.58
N ILE A 183 14.13 4.94 -16.56
CA ILE A 183 13.05 4.03 -16.15
C ILE A 183 12.68 4.24 -14.69
N SER A 184 13.67 4.38 -13.80
CA SER A 184 13.43 4.62 -12.38
C SER A 184 12.62 5.91 -12.15
N LYS A 185 12.92 6.97 -12.92
CA LYS A 185 12.17 8.22 -12.84
C LYS A 185 10.73 8.06 -13.28
N ILE A 186 10.47 7.41 -14.41
CA ILE A 186 9.09 7.13 -14.86
C ILE A 186 8.33 6.33 -13.81
N ILE A 187 8.96 5.32 -13.22
CA ILE A 187 8.35 4.52 -12.16
C ILE A 187 8.03 5.40 -10.95
N CYS A 188 8.97 6.18 -10.44
CA CYS A 188 8.75 7.07 -9.31
C CYS A 188 7.62 8.09 -9.56
N ASP A 189 7.47 8.55 -10.79
CA ASP A 189 6.40 9.48 -11.17
C ASP A 189 5.02 8.81 -11.28
N THR A 190 4.95 7.49 -11.44
CA THR A 190 3.70 6.77 -11.74
C THR A 190 3.24 5.79 -10.65
N ILE A 191 4.10 5.37 -9.74
CA ILE A 191 3.73 4.43 -8.67
C ILE A 191 2.91 5.07 -7.57
N LEU A 192 1.99 4.29 -7.00
CA LEU A 192 1.20 4.63 -5.84
C LEU A 192 1.05 3.41 -4.95
N THR A 193 1.22 3.59 -3.64
CA THR A 193 1.00 2.53 -2.66
C THR A 193 -0.40 2.67 -2.09
N LEU A 194 -1.24 1.68 -2.33
CA LEU A 194 -2.60 1.63 -1.80
C LEU A 194 -2.61 1.21 -0.32
N PRO A 195 -3.61 1.65 0.45
CA PRO A 195 -3.84 1.16 1.79
C PRO A 195 -3.97 -0.37 1.80
N ILE A 196 -3.20 -1.03 2.68
CA ILE A 196 -3.33 -2.47 2.89
C ILE A 196 -2.89 -2.82 4.30
N HIS A 197 -3.81 -3.33 5.14
CA HIS A 197 -3.51 -3.85 6.47
C HIS A 197 -4.59 -4.88 6.89
N PRO A 198 -4.28 -5.79 7.83
CA PRO A 198 -5.15 -6.92 8.15
C PRO A 198 -6.46 -6.54 8.86
N TYR A 199 -6.68 -5.29 9.16
CA TYR A 199 -7.86 -4.76 9.85
C TYR A 199 -8.73 -3.88 8.96
N MET A 200 -8.49 -3.85 7.63
CA MET A 200 -9.39 -3.14 6.72
C MET A 200 -10.76 -3.79 6.69
N THR A 201 -11.80 -2.97 6.73
CA THR A 201 -13.17 -3.41 6.50
C THR A 201 -13.45 -3.53 5.01
N GLN A 202 -14.54 -4.21 4.64
CA GLN A 202 -14.93 -4.31 3.24
C GLN A 202 -15.28 -2.93 2.65
N GLU A 203 -15.89 -2.07 3.45
CA GLU A 203 -16.22 -0.70 3.05
C GLU A 203 -14.97 0.12 2.72
N GLU A 204 -13.91 0.00 3.51
CA GLU A 204 -12.63 0.67 3.25
C GLU A 204 -11.96 0.15 1.97
N ILE A 205 -12.04 -1.15 1.71
CA ILE A 205 -11.51 -1.76 0.47
C ILE A 205 -12.32 -1.27 -0.75
N ASP A 206 -13.64 -1.30 -0.65
CA ASP A 206 -14.55 -0.85 -1.70
C ASP A 206 -14.36 0.66 -1.98
N GLU A 207 -14.13 1.49 -0.94
CA GLU A 207 -13.85 2.92 -1.08
C GLU A 207 -12.57 3.17 -1.88
N VAL A 208 -11.49 2.42 -1.60
CA VAL A 208 -10.23 2.53 -2.35
C VAL A 208 -10.44 2.18 -3.82
N ILE A 209 -11.09 1.05 -4.11
CA ILE A 209 -11.36 0.58 -5.47
C ILE A 209 -12.22 1.59 -6.23
N ASN A 210 -13.36 1.97 -5.67
CA ASN A 210 -14.31 2.88 -6.30
C ASN A 210 -13.68 4.26 -6.57
N THR A 211 -12.89 4.79 -5.61
CA THR A 211 -12.20 6.06 -5.79
C THR A 211 -11.27 6.03 -6.99
N ILE A 212 -10.49 4.95 -7.16
CA ILE A 212 -9.58 4.81 -8.29
C ILE A 212 -10.35 4.73 -9.61
N LEU A 213 -11.38 3.88 -9.68
CA LEU A 213 -12.16 3.66 -10.90
C LEU A 213 -12.89 4.93 -11.34
N ILE A 214 -13.49 5.66 -10.41
CA ILE A 214 -14.15 6.95 -10.68
C ILE A 214 -13.14 7.97 -11.24
N LEU A 215 -11.98 8.13 -10.61
CA LEU A 215 -10.96 9.11 -11.03
C LEU A 215 -10.30 8.75 -12.38
N LEU A 216 -10.36 7.47 -12.76
CA LEU A 216 -9.92 7.01 -14.08
C LEU A 216 -11.03 7.08 -15.15
N GLY A 217 -12.25 7.46 -14.77
CA GLY A 217 -13.40 7.57 -15.68
C GLY A 217 -14.00 6.23 -16.11
N HIS A 218 -13.79 5.14 -15.34
CA HIS A 218 -14.18 3.79 -15.73
C HIS A 218 -15.35 3.19 -14.94
N GLU A 219 -15.89 3.85 -13.93
CA GLU A 219 -17.10 3.38 -13.26
C GLU A 219 -18.18 4.43 -13.11
N GLU A 220 -19.37 3.98 -13.46
CA GLU A 220 -20.53 4.39 -12.71
C GLU A 220 -20.38 3.89 -11.27
N ASN A 221 -20.22 4.80 -10.34
CA ASN A 221 -20.17 4.54 -8.91
C ASN A 221 -21.18 3.43 -8.56
N ARG A 222 -20.80 2.42 -7.78
CA ARG A 222 -21.71 1.36 -7.29
C ARG A 222 -22.97 1.96 -6.68
N PHE A 223 -22.83 3.14 -6.08
CA PHE A 223 -23.94 3.95 -5.61
C PHE A 223 -24.82 4.43 -6.79
N VAL A 224 -24.25 4.94 -7.89
CA VAL A 224 -24.95 5.31 -9.13
C VAL A 224 -25.63 4.11 -9.75
N LYS A 225 -24.96 2.97 -9.82
CA LYS A 225 -25.52 1.71 -10.31
C LYS A 225 -26.66 1.19 -9.45
N ASN A 226 -26.55 1.29 -8.13
CA ASN A 226 -27.63 0.96 -7.21
C ASN A 226 -28.78 1.96 -7.30
N MET A 227 -28.49 3.23 -7.48
CA MET A 227 -29.50 4.27 -7.65
C MET A 227 -30.23 4.16 -8.98
N LYS A 228 -29.56 3.85 -10.09
CA LYS A 228 -30.20 3.50 -11.38
C LYS A 228 -31.15 2.30 -11.22
N ARG A 229 -30.76 1.29 -10.46
CA ARG A 229 -31.60 0.13 -10.16
C ARG A 229 -32.85 0.50 -9.33
N VAL A 230 -32.70 1.46 -8.41
CA VAL A 230 -33.81 1.88 -7.50
C VAL A 230 -34.72 2.92 -8.15
N LEU A 231 -34.16 3.85 -8.92
CA LEU A 231 -34.90 4.98 -9.52
C LEU A 231 -35.33 4.75 -10.97
N GLY A 232 -34.82 3.71 -11.64
CA GLY A 232 -34.99 3.44 -13.08
C GLY A 232 -33.93 4.16 -13.94
N GLU A 233 -33.50 3.50 -15.02
CA GLU A 233 -32.50 4.04 -15.95
C GLU A 233 -32.94 5.31 -16.67
N ASP A 234 -34.24 5.47 -16.87
CA ASP A 234 -34.85 6.59 -17.61
C ASP A 234 -34.72 7.95 -16.91
N LEU A 235 -34.41 7.96 -15.62
CA LEU A 235 -34.16 9.19 -14.85
C LEU A 235 -32.70 9.67 -14.85
N PHE A 236 -31.81 8.91 -15.50
CA PHE A 236 -30.40 9.23 -15.61
C PHE A 236 -30.06 9.74 -17.01
N ASP A 237 -29.80 11.04 -17.13
CA ASP A 237 -29.26 11.63 -18.35
C ASP A 237 -27.74 11.39 -18.40
N ASN A 238 -27.31 10.52 -19.34
CA ASN A 238 -25.89 10.20 -19.56
C ASN A 238 -25.05 11.40 -20.03
N SER A 239 -25.66 12.52 -20.47
CA SER A 239 -24.95 13.71 -20.89
C SER A 239 -24.25 14.45 -19.73
N LEU A 240 -24.75 14.27 -18.50
CA LEU A 240 -24.18 14.86 -17.29
C LEU A 240 -22.94 14.11 -16.76
N ILE A 241 -22.72 12.88 -17.24
CA ILE A 241 -21.63 12.01 -16.75
C ILE A 241 -20.27 12.40 -17.32
N ASN A 242 -20.23 13.09 -18.45
CA ASN A 242 -19.00 13.30 -19.22
C ASN A 242 -18.16 14.53 -18.83
N GLU A 243 -18.63 15.42 -17.95
CA GLU A 243 -17.89 16.65 -17.69
C GLU A 243 -17.20 16.78 -16.33
N THR A 244 -17.69 16.19 -15.25
CA THR A 244 -16.97 16.10 -13.95
C THR A 244 -17.66 15.14 -12.97
N THR A 245 -16.93 14.41 -12.16
CA THR A 245 -17.47 13.42 -11.19
C THR A 245 -18.18 14.04 -9.97
N GLU A 246 -17.87 15.29 -9.60
CA GLU A 246 -18.53 15.98 -8.48
C GLU A 246 -20.00 16.34 -8.73
N PRO A 247 -20.39 16.82 -9.90
CA PRO A 247 -21.80 17.11 -10.19
C PRO A 247 -22.74 15.91 -10.16
N ILE A 248 -22.22 14.71 -10.43
CA ILE A 248 -23.05 13.48 -10.44
C ILE A 248 -23.45 13.06 -9.03
N TYR A 249 -22.52 13.12 -8.10
CA TYR A 249 -22.82 12.81 -6.70
C TYR A 249 -23.90 13.74 -6.15
N ASP A 250 -23.78 15.02 -6.45
CA ASP A 250 -24.71 16.05 -6.02
C ASP A 250 -26.09 15.93 -6.70
N TYR A 251 -26.16 15.57 -8.00
CA TYR A 251 -27.39 15.31 -8.73
C TYR A 251 -28.18 14.10 -8.17
N ILE A 252 -27.47 13.03 -7.83
CA ILE A 252 -28.08 11.82 -7.24
C ILE A 252 -28.64 12.13 -5.86
N VAL A 253 -27.91 12.91 -5.06
CA VAL A 253 -28.38 13.37 -3.76
C VAL A 253 -29.67 14.19 -3.91
N GLU A 254 -29.74 15.07 -4.92
CA GLU A 254 -30.94 15.87 -5.21
C GLU A 254 -32.14 15.00 -5.53
N LYS A 255 -31.99 14.03 -6.44
CA LYS A 255 -33.11 13.14 -6.84
C LYS A 255 -33.54 12.23 -5.70
N THR A 256 -32.61 11.77 -4.86
CA THR A 256 -32.92 10.98 -3.67
C THR A 256 -33.76 11.77 -2.67
N TYR A 257 -33.50 13.08 -2.52
CA TYR A 257 -34.26 13.97 -1.64
C TYR A 257 -35.67 14.25 -2.13
N GLN A 258 -35.91 14.15 -3.44
CA GLN A 258 -37.23 14.39 -4.05
C GLN A 258 -38.12 13.15 -4.05
N THR A 259 -37.60 11.97 -3.68
CA THR A 259 -38.41 10.72 -3.66
C THR A 259 -39.12 10.58 -2.31
N PRO A 260 -40.47 10.58 -2.26
CA PRO A 260 -41.21 10.44 -1.01
C PRO A 260 -40.86 9.12 -0.29
N GLY A 261 -40.64 9.17 1.02
CA GLY A 261 -40.40 8.00 1.87
C GLY A 261 -38.92 7.58 2.01
N TYR A 262 -38.03 8.03 1.13
CA TYR A 262 -36.60 7.59 1.17
C TYR A 262 -35.78 8.23 2.29
N ILE A 263 -36.16 9.44 2.72
CA ILE A 263 -35.42 10.21 3.75
C ILE A 263 -35.66 9.67 5.16
N GLU A 264 -36.77 8.99 5.39
CA GLU A 264 -37.15 8.50 6.72
C GLU A 264 -36.24 7.36 7.20
N ASP A 265 -35.70 6.54 6.29
CA ASP A 265 -34.88 5.36 6.60
C ASP A 265 -33.37 5.62 6.64
N VAL A 266 -32.92 6.83 6.29
CA VAL A 266 -31.49 7.19 6.31
C VAL A 266 -31.06 7.66 7.70
N PRO A 267 -29.96 7.15 8.30
CA PRO A 267 -29.45 7.59 9.58
C PRO A 267 -29.22 9.10 9.65
N PHE A 268 -29.50 9.72 10.78
CA PHE A 268 -29.48 11.19 10.94
C PHE A 268 -28.18 11.86 10.51
N LYS A 269 -27.01 11.24 10.80
CA LYS A 269 -25.69 11.76 10.39
C LYS A 269 -25.50 11.77 8.87
N ASP A 270 -26.11 10.82 8.17
CA ASP A 270 -26.01 10.71 6.71
C ASP A 270 -26.99 11.66 6.02
N LYS A 271 -28.17 11.87 6.61
CA LYS A 271 -29.11 12.94 6.17
C LYS A 271 -28.45 14.31 6.17
N ARG A 272 -27.62 14.60 7.18
CA ARG A 272 -26.89 15.88 7.27
C ARG A 272 -25.82 16.03 6.19
N LYS A 273 -25.07 14.96 5.90
CA LYS A 273 -24.07 14.94 4.81
C LYS A 273 -24.73 15.11 3.44
N LEU A 274 -25.82 14.38 3.21
CA LEU A 274 -26.65 14.49 2.02
C LEU A 274 -27.16 15.93 1.81
N LYS A 275 -27.67 16.57 2.87
CA LYS A 275 -28.16 17.96 2.81
C LYS A 275 -27.05 18.97 2.52
N ILE A 276 -25.84 18.77 3.03
CA ILE A 276 -24.68 19.65 2.76
C ILE A 276 -24.23 19.49 1.30
N ALA A 277 -24.16 18.27 0.78
CA ALA A 277 -23.81 18.01 -0.60
C ALA A 277 -24.87 18.60 -1.56
N PHE A 278 -26.15 18.40 -1.28
CA PHE A 278 -27.28 18.98 -2.02
C PHE A 278 -27.20 20.50 -2.11
N ASN A 279 -26.98 21.20 -1.00
CA ASN A 279 -26.91 22.67 -1.00
C ASN A 279 -25.72 23.18 -1.85
N LYS A 280 -24.57 22.52 -1.78
CA LYS A 280 -23.42 22.85 -2.63
C LYS A 280 -23.69 22.67 -4.13
N PHE A 281 -24.39 21.61 -4.50
CA PHE A 281 -24.79 21.33 -5.88
C PHE A 281 -25.75 22.39 -6.42
N TYR A 282 -26.80 22.69 -5.65
CA TYR A 282 -27.78 23.71 -6.01
C TYR A 282 -27.13 25.10 -6.22
N GLU A 283 -26.20 25.48 -5.34
CA GLU A 283 -25.43 26.72 -5.48
C GLU A 283 -24.54 26.74 -6.74
N ASN A 284 -23.99 25.61 -7.16
CA ASN A 284 -23.16 25.52 -8.36
C ASN A 284 -23.95 25.56 -9.67
N ILE A 285 -25.16 24.98 -9.70
CA ILE A 285 -26.06 25.06 -10.87
C ILE A 285 -26.62 26.47 -11.02
N THR A 286 -27.07 27.09 -9.93
CA THR A 286 -27.68 28.42 -9.96
C THR A 286 -26.69 29.55 -10.24
N ARG A 287 -25.40 29.33 -10.07
CA ARG A 287 -24.33 30.29 -10.45
C ARG A 287 -23.88 30.18 -11.90
N LYS A 288 -24.27 29.13 -12.64
CA LYS A 288 -23.93 28.93 -14.07
C LYS A 288 -25.11 29.21 -15.01
N SER A 289 -26.27 29.52 -14.50
CA SER A 289 -27.44 30.09 -15.21
C SER A 289 -27.50 31.60 -14.95
#